data_1a8e92594f1b34841bfa009b17f68186
#
_entry.id   1a8e92594f1b34841bfa009b17f68186
#
_cell.length_a   1.000
_cell.length_b   1.000
_cell.length_c   1.000
_cell.angle_alpha   90.00
_cell.angle_beta   90.00
_cell.angle_gamma   90.00
#
_symmetry.space_group_name_H-M   'P 1'
#
loop_
_entity.id
_entity.type
_entity.pdbx_description
1 polymer ?
#
loop_
_entity_poly.entity_id
_entity_poly.type
_entity_poly.pdbx_seq_one_letter_code
_entity_poly.pdbx_strand_id
1 'polypeptide(L)'
;MSIKIALAGNPNCGKTTLFNALTGSNQFVGNWPGVTVEKKEGKVKGNKEDNITVVDLPGIYSLSPYTGEEVVSRQFILDARPDAVINIIDATNIERNLYLTLQLMELDRPMVVALNM
;
A
#
# COMPACT_ATOMS: atom_id res chain seq x y z
N MET A 1 19.45 7.61 5.16
CA MET A 1 18.81 7.13 3.92
C MET A 1 17.31 7.06 4.13
N SER A 2 16.53 7.52 3.18
CA SER A 2 15.08 7.53 3.28
C SER A 2 14.49 6.46 2.38
N ILE A 3 13.63 5.62 2.95
CA ILE A 3 12.99 4.52 2.23
C ILE A 3 11.48 4.70 2.30
N LYS A 4 10.82 4.59 1.15
CA LYS A 4 9.36 4.69 1.07
C LYS A 4 8.78 3.37 0.60
N ILE A 5 7.84 2.84 1.37
CA ILE A 5 7.18 1.57 1.08
C ILE A 5 5.68 1.82 0.95
N ALA A 6 5.09 1.25 -0.10
CA ALA A 6 3.64 1.29 -0.29
C ALA A 6 3.02 -0.04 0.12
N LEU A 7 1.92 0.01 0.87
CA LEU A 7 1.12 -1.18 1.17
C LEU A 7 -0.06 -1.22 0.23
N ALA A 8 -0.21 -2.32 -0.50
CA ALA A 8 -1.29 -2.50 -1.45
C ALA A 8 -2.00 -3.83 -1.20
N GLY A 9 -3.29 -3.86 -1.45
CA GLY A 9 -4.07 -5.07 -1.27
C GLY A 9 -5.55 -4.82 -1.46
N ASN A 10 -6.32 -5.90 -1.53
CA ASN A 10 -7.77 -5.82 -1.60
C ASN A 10 -8.34 -5.28 -0.30
N PRO A 11 -9.55 -4.70 -0.33
CA PRO A 11 -10.23 -4.33 0.91
C PRO A 11 -10.37 -5.54 1.84
N ASN A 12 -10.13 -5.31 3.13
CA ASN A 12 -10.24 -6.34 4.18
C ASN A 12 -9.24 -7.48 4.07
N CYS A 13 -8.08 -7.25 3.47
CA CYS A 13 -7.03 -8.28 3.37
C CYS A 13 -6.08 -8.29 4.57
N GLY A 14 -6.26 -7.40 5.54
CA GLY A 14 -5.35 -7.27 6.68
C GLY A 14 -4.31 -6.18 6.52
N LYS A 15 -4.42 -5.36 5.48
CA LYS A 15 -3.46 -4.30 5.17
C LYS A 15 -3.38 -3.27 6.29
N THR A 16 -4.52 -2.82 6.81
CA THR A 16 -4.56 -1.84 7.90
C THR A 16 -3.95 -2.40 9.18
N THR A 17 -4.18 -3.68 9.46
CA THR A 17 -3.59 -4.34 10.62
C THR A 17 -2.06 -4.33 10.53
N LEU A 18 -1.51 -4.64 9.36
CA LEU A 18 -0.09 -4.60 9.15
C LEU A 18 0.45 -3.17 9.27
N PHE A 19 -0.24 -2.21 8.67
CA PHE A 19 0.16 -0.81 8.75
C PHE A 19 0.24 -0.34 10.21
N ASN A 20 -0.78 -0.65 11.01
CA ASN A 20 -0.81 -0.28 12.42
C ASN A 20 0.32 -0.95 13.20
N ALA A 21 0.62 -2.21 12.90
CA ALA A 21 1.70 -2.93 13.57
C ALA A 21 3.07 -2.34 13.26
N LEU A 22 3.27 -1.87 12.02
CA LEU A 22 4.55 -1.29 11.61
C LEU A 22 4.76 0.12 12.15
N THR A 23 3.72 0.93 12.23
CA THR A 23 3.86 2.35 12.54
C THR A 23 3.50 2.70 13.98
N GLY A 24 2.69 1.90 14.65
CA GLY A 24 2.22 2.21 15.99
C GLY A 24 1.46 3.53 16.02
N SER A 25 1.89 4.47 16.86
CA SER A 25 1.26 5.79 16.96
C SER A 25 1.87 6.82 16.00
N ASN A 26 2.86 6.43 15.21
CA ASN A 26 3.56 7.34 14.31
C ASN A 26 2.84 7.45 12.97
N GLN A 27 1.55 7.78 12.98
CA GLN A 27 0.71 7.84 11.79
C GLN A 27 0.27 9.27 11.49
N PHE A 28 0.18 9.57 10.21
CA PHE A 28 -0.39 10.81 9.71
C PHE A 28 -1.58 10.46 8.81
N VAL A 29 -2.74 11.07 9.09
CA VAL A 29 -3.97 10.80 8.34
C VAL A 29 -4.43 12.09 7.69
N GLY A 30 -4.76 12.02 6.42
CA GLY A 30 -5.28 13.16 5.66
C GLY A 30 -6.04 12.66 4.44
N ASN A 31 -6.14 13.51 3.43
CA ASN A 31 -6.73 13.11 2.16
C ASN A 31 -5.72 13.24 1.05
N TRP A 32 -5.87 12.43 0.01
CA TRP A 32 -5.09 12.60 -1.20
C TRP A 32 -5.46 13.92 -1.87
N PRO A 33 -4.48 14.64 -2.45
CA PRO A 33 -4.76 15.95 -3.05
C PRO A 33 -5.86 15.87 -4.12
N GLY A 34 -6.84 16.77 -4.01
CA GLY A 34 -7.89 16.91 -5.00
C GLY A 34 -9.01 15.88 -4.98
N VAL A 35 -8.97 14.93 -4.02
CA VAL A 35 -10.00 13.89 -3.91
C VAL A 35 -10.38 13.67 -2.47
N THR A 36 -11.48 12.93 -2.26
CA THR A 36 -11.99 12.63 -0.91
C THR A 36 -11.48 11.29 -0.39
N VAL A 37 -10.46 10.72 -1.03
CA VAL A 37 -9.88 9.45 -0.61
C VAL A 37 -8.91 9.68 0.54
N GLU A 38 -9.03 8.89 1.60
CA GLU A 38 -8.20 9.01 2.79
C GLU A 38 -6.76 8.54 2.50
N LYS A 39 -5.80 9.32 2.99
CA LYS A 39 -4.38 8.99 2.90
C LYS A 39 -3.84 8.71 4.29
N LYS A 40 -3.22 7.57 4.47
CA LYS A 40 -2.54 7.20 5.71
C LYS A 40 -1.08 6.93 5.42
N GLU A 41 -0.22 7.56 6.19
CA GLU A 41 1.21 7.26 6.12
C GLU A 41 1.81 7.33 7.52
N GLY A 42 2.93 6.67 7.70
CA GLY A 42 3.59 6.67 8.99
C GLY A 42 5.01 6.18 8.88
N LYS A 43 5.76 6.39 9.96
CA LYS A 43 7.13 5.91 10.05
C LYS A 43 7.15 4.59 10.80
N VAL A 44 8.02 3.68 10.36
CA VAL A 44 8.19 2.40 11.03
C VAL A 44 8.79 2.65 12.41
N LYS A 45 8.14 2.12 13.43
CA LYS A 45 8.59 2.29 14.82
C LYS A 45 9.85 1.47 15.09
N GLY A 46 10.68 1.97 16.00
CA GLY A 46 11.89 1.26 16.43
C GLY A 46 13.07 1.39 15.50
N ASN A 47 12.91 2.05 14.34
CA ASN A 47 14.00 2.24 13.40
C ASN A 47 14.52 3.68 13.51
N LYS A 48 15.66 3.85 14.19
CA LYS A 48 16.21 5.17 14.46
C LYS A 48 17.22 5.63 13.42
N GLU A 49 17.83 4.70 12.70
CA GLU A 49 18.91 5.02 11.75
C GLU A 49 18.38 5.23 10.34
N ASP A 50 17.42 4.40 9.92
CA ASP A 50 16.84 4.51 8.60
C ASP A 50 15.46 5.18 8.69
N ASN A 51 15.23 6.13 7.82
CA ASN A 51 13.95 6.82 7.77
C ASN A 51 13.02 6.05 6.83
N ILE A 52 12.28 5.09 7.38
CA ILE A 52 11.36 4.26 6.61
C ILE A 52 9.94 4.78 6.79
N THR A 53 9.35 5.23 5.68
CA THR A 53 7.97 5.69 5.64
C THR A 53 7.11 4.65 4.93
N VAL A 54 5.97 4.33 5.51
CA VAL A 54 5.00 3.40 4.93
C VAL A 54 3.75 4.18 4.55
N VAL A 55 3.30 4.02 3.31
CA VAL A 55 2.07 4.64 2.83
C VAL A 55 1.04 3.53 2.66
N ASP A 56 -0.09 3.67 3.35
CA ASP A 56 -1.20 2.72 3.27
C ASP A 56 -2.10 3.13 2.12
N LEU A 57 -1.96 2.47 0.97
CA LEU A 57 -2.80 2.76 -0.18
C LEU A 57 -4.24 2.29 0.06
N PRO A 58 -5.24 2.92 -0.58
CA PRO A 58 -6.62 2.46 -0.47
C PRO A 58 -6.75 1.00 -0.87
N GLY A 59 -7.67 0.28 -0.21
CA GLY A 59 -7.97 -1.10 -0.61
C GLY A 59 -8.61 -1.12 -2.00
N ILE A 60 -8.04 -1.89 -2.91
CA ILE A 60 -8.51 -1.95 -4.30
C ILE A 60 -8.45 -3.38 -4.81
N TYR A 61 -9.28 -3.70 -5.79
CA TYR A 61 -9.27 -5.01 -6.45
C TYR A 61 -8.45 -5.02 -7.73
N SER A 62 -8.18 -3.84 -8.29
CA SER A 62 -7.43 -3.69 -9.53
C SER A 62 -6.82 -2.29 -9.62
N LEU A 63 -5.97 -2.09 -10.62
CA LEU A 63 -5.41 -0.77 -10.92
C LEU A 63 -6.11 -0.10 -12.11
N SER A 64 -7.31 -0.54 -12.41
CA SER A 64 -8.11 0.07 -13.47
C SER A 64 -8.53 1.50 -13.07
N PRO A 65 -8.59 2.45 -14.00
CA PRO A 65 -8.85 3.85 -13.66
C PRO A 65 -10.34 4.17 -13.54
N TYR A 66 -11.11 3.36 -12.82
CA TYR A 66 -12.56 3.54 -12.72
C TYR A 66 -13.02 4.18 -11.42
N THR A 67 -12.28 4.03 -10.33
CA THR A 67 -12.63 4.64 -9.04
C THR A 67 -11.53 5.58 -8.59
N GLY A 68 -11.87 6.49 -7.65
CA GLY A 68 -10.87 7.38 -7.06
C GLY A 68 -9.76 6.63 -6.36
N GLU A 69 -10.09 5.55 -5.66
CA GLU A 69 -9.12 4.71 -4.96
C GLU A 69 -8.14 4.04 -5.92
N GLU A 70 -8.64 3.54 -7.05
CA GLU A 70 -7.78 2.91 -8.04
C GLU A 70 -6.85 3.91 -8.72
N VAL A 71 -7.37 5.07 -9.07
CA VAL A 71 -6.57 6.13 -9.70
C VAL A 71 -5.49 6.62 -8.74
N VAL A 72 -5.83 6.87 -7.48
CA VAL A 72 -4.87 7.32 -6.47
C VAL A 72 -3.75 6.32 -6.29
N SER A 73 -4.08 5.04 -6.15
CA SER A 73 -3.09 3.99 -5.92
C SER A 73 -2.14 3.86 -7.11
N ARG A 74 -2.68 3.83 -8.31
CA ARG A 74 -1.87 3.72 -9.52
C ARG A 74 -0.94 4.92 -9.69
N GLN A 75 -1.49 6.15 -9.54
CA GLN A 75 -0.69 7.36 -9.69
C GLN A 75 0.41 7.45 -8.64
N PHE A 76 0.12 7.06 -7.40
CA PHE A 76 1.14 7.06 -6.36
C PHE A 76 2.33 6.17 -6.75
N ILE A 77 2.06 4.94 -7.19
CA ILE A 77 3.14 4.02 -7.54
C ILE A 77 3.94 4.53 -8.74
N LEU A 78 3.27 5.11 -9.73
CA LEU A 78 3.93 5.61 -10.93
C LEU A 78 4.72 6.89 -10.69
N ASP A 79 4.16 7.82 -9.91
CA ASP A 79 4.76 9.15 -9.74
C ASP A 79 5.71 9.22 -8.56
N ALA A 80 5.33 8.69 -7.41
CA ALA A 80 6.16 8.72 -6.22
C ALA A 80 7.28 7.67 -6.27
N ARG A 81 7.11 6.63 -7.07
CA ARG A 81 8.10 5.56 -7.27
C ARG A 81 8.62 5.03 -5.93
N PRO A 82 7.76 4.39 -5.11
CA PRO A 82 8.21 3.86 -3.83
C PRO A 82 9.36 2.88 -4.02
N ASP A 83 10.21 2.76 -3.02
CA ASP A 83 11.34 1.86 -3.07
C ASP A 83 10.91 0.40 -3.11
N ALA A 84 9.77 0.09 -2.51
CA ALA A 84 9.19 -1.24 -2.56
C ALA A 84 7.68 -1.17 -2.35
N VAL A 85 6.99 -2.18 -2.83
CA VAL A 85 5.55 -2.38 -2.62
C VAL A 85 5.37 -3.68 -1.86
N ILE A 86 4.64 -3.64 -0.75
CA ILE A 86 4.22 -4.84 -0.04
C ILE A 86 2.78 -5.12 -0.43
N ASN A 87 2.56 -6.21 -1.15
CA ASN A 87 1.23 -6.61 -1.58
C ASN A 87 0.69 -7.65 -0.61
N ILE A 88 -0.31 -7.26 0.18
CA ILE A 88 -0.93 -8.16 1.14
C ILE A 88 -2.04 -8.95 0.45
N ILE A 89 -1.95 -10.27 0.52
CA ILE A 89 -2.89 -11.18 -0.09
C ILE A 89 -3.65 -11.93 1.00
N ASP A 90 -4.98 -11.92 0.90
CA ASP A 90 -5.83 -12.74 1.76
C ASP A 90 -5.80 -14.17 1.22
N ALA A 91 -5.12 -15.06 1.94
CA ALA A 91 -4.94 -16.44 1.49
C ALA A 91 -6.25 -17.24 1.46
N THR A 92 -7.29 -16.76 2.14
CA THR A 92 -8.61 -17.40 2.08
C THR A 92 -9.36 -17.06 0.78
N ASN A 93 -8.83 -16.14 -0.01
CA ASN A 93 -9.46 -15.69 -1.26
C ASN A 93 -8.39 -15.34 -2.30
N ILE A 94 -7.50 -16.29 -2.58
CA ILE A 94 -6.30 -16.05 -3.39
C ILE A 94 -6.64 -15.59 -4.80
N GLU A 95 -7.60 -16.24 -5.46
CA GLU A 95 -7.92 -15.91 -6.85
C GLU A 95 -8.27 -14.44 -7.02
N ARG A 96 -9.10 -13.92 -6.12
CA ARG A 96 -9.53 -12.54 -6.15
C ARG A 96 -8.37 -11.57 -5.91
N ASN A 97 -7.45 -11.96 -5.05
CA ASN A 97 -6.28 -11.13 -4.71
C ASN A 97 -5.22 -11.12 -5.80
N LEU A 98 -5.05 -12.25 -6.52
CA LEU A 98 -4.00 -12.35 -7.53
C LEU A 98 -4.19 -11.42 -8.71
N TYR A 99 -5.41 -11.02 -9.00
CA TYR A 99 -5.66 -10.08 -10.10
C TYR A 99 -4.90 -8.76 -9.88
N LEU A 100 -4.99 -8.21 -8.67
CA LEU A 100 -4.25 -7.01 -8.33
C LEU A 100 -2.73 -7.27 -8.33
N THR A 101 -2.30 -8.41 -7.80
CA THR A 101 -0.90 -8.76 -7.74
C THR A 101 -0.25 -8.73 -9.12
N LEU A 102 -0.92 -9.31 -10.12
CA LEU A 102 -0.40 -9.33 -11.48
C LEU A 102 -0.28 -7.93 -12.05
N GLN A 103 -1.25 -7.06 -11.77
CA GLN A 103 -1.19 -5.68 -12.23
C GLN A 103 -0.07 -4.88 -11.56
N LEU A 104 0.16 -5.12 -10.26
CA LEU A 104 1.25 -4.47 -9.54
C LEU A 104 2.61 -4.87 -10.11
N MET A 105 2.77 -6.13 -10.51
CA MET A 105 4.01 -6.59 -11.10
C MET A 105 4.35 -5.87 -12.40
N GLU A 106 3.35 -5.40 -13.14
CA GLU A 106 3.57 -4.67 -14.39
C GLU A 106 4.11 -3.26 -14.17
N LEU A 107 4.02 -2.73 -12.97
CA LEU A 107 4.48 -1.37 -12.69
C LEU A 107 5.99 -1.28 -12.42
N ASP A 108 6.69 -2.40 -12.49
CA ASP A 108 8.16 -2.45 -12.44
C ASP A 108 8.76 -1.82 -11.18
N ARG A 109 8.14 -2.07 -10.02
CA ARG A 109 8.71 -1.69 -8.74
C ARG A 109 9.00 -2.95 -7.93
N PRO A 110 10.08 -2.96 -7.10
CA PRO A 110 10.32 -4.09 -6.21
C PRO A 110 9.08 -4.42 -5.38
N MET A 111 8.67 -5.68 -5.36
CA MET A 111 7.46 -6.08 -4.69
C MET A 111 7.70 -7.30 -3.81
N VAL A 112 7.14 -7.27 -2.60
CA VAL A 112 7.10 -8.40 -1.69
C VAL A 112 5.64 -8.78 -1.48
N VAL A 113 5.35 -10.07 -1.55
CA VAL A 113 4.00 -10.58 -1.30
C VAL A 113 3.92 -11.07 0.14
N ALA A 114 2.95 -10.59 0.88
CA ALA A 114 2.69 -11.00 2.26
C ALA A 114 1.36 -11.75 2.30
N LEU A 115 1.38 -13.01 2.72
CA LEU A 115 0.17 -13.82 2.85
C LEU A 115 -0.41 -13.66 4.24
N ASN A 116 -1.69 -13.33 4.30
CA ASN A 116 -2.46 -13.22 5.54
C ASN A 116 -3.57 -14.26 5.53
N MET A 117 -3.65 -15.03 6.58
CA MET A 117 -4.66 -16.09 6.68
C MET A 117 -5.67 -15.80 7.79
#